data_dc95d25389318946112a39a464589980
#
_entry.id   dc95d25389318946112a39a464589980
#
_cell.length_a   1.000
_cell.length_b   1.000
_cell.length_c   1.000
_cell.angle_alpha   90.00
_cell.angle_beta   90.00
_cell.angle_gamma   90.00
#
_symmetry.space_group_name_H-M   'P 1'
#
loop_
_entity.id
_entity.type
_entity.pdbx_description
1 polymer ?
#
loop_
_entity_poly.entity_id
_entity_poly.type
_entity_poly.pdbx_seq_one_letter_code
_entity_poly.pdbx_strand_id
1 'polypeptide(L)'
;MERALVNLRRLVVTIVVALTFASPAAAASIHITNDSSMPDAEIADALPAFQRALDQDFAPNWHEARGSELVLGEAPPGAWEIRIVNSPECLLCSGYHDLDNGVPYAVVSTVDDWQVTFSHELWEILVNPYLDRVAIVKPKTLTRVYALETADPVEGERFVYVRPSASGKPVQISDFVTPAWFRGDSLGPWDFSGATKRPLQLLEDGYQIWLHNGAWDALYASKGAKAEGRAKARRWNLHRRTIAHISGALAG
;
A
#
# COMPACT_ATOMS: atom_id res chain seq x y z
N MET A 1 52.13 1.51 37.57
CA MET A 1 51.70 1.36 36.16
C MET A 1 50.36 0.64 36.15
N GLU A 2 49.26 1.37 36.33
CA GLU A 2 47.90 0.83 36.29
C GLU A 2 47.33 1.04 34.89
N ARG A 3 46.89 -0.07 34.26
CA ARG A 3 46.18 -0.02 32.95
C ARG A 3 44.71 0.18 33.24
N ALA A 4 44.18 1.34 32.89
CA ALA A 4 42.79 1.64 32.89
C ALA A 4 42.07 0.81 31.78
N LEU A 5 41.20 -0.10 32.20
CA LEU A 5 40.26 -0.81 31.32
C LEU A 5 39.11 0.14 30.96
N VAL A 6 39.08 0.60 29.71
CA VAL A 6 37.94 1.34 29.17
C VAL A 6 36.83 0.35 28.85
N ASN A 7 35.80 0.30 29.68
CA ASN A 7 34.56 -0.41 29.44
C ASN A 7 33.76 0.29 28.35
N LEU A 8 33.80 -0.23 27.11
CA LEU A 8 32.97 0.21 26.01
C LEU A 8 31.57 -0.40 26.18
N ARG A 9 30.69 0.28 26.92
CA ARG A 9 29.28 -0.05 26.97
C ARG A 9 28.70 0.21 25.58
N ARG A 10 28.38 -0.85 24.84
CA ARG A 10 27.56 -0.78 23.64
C ARG A 10 26.17 -0.29 24.03
N LEU A 11 25.85 0.95 23.70
CA LEU A 11 24.52 1.50 23.84
C LEU A 11 23.63 0.83 22.78
N VAL A 12 22.84 -0.13 23.20
CA VAL A 12 21.78 -0.71 22.36
C VAL A 12 20.66 0.33 22.31
N VAL A 13 20.58 1.08 21.22
CA VAL A 13 19.44 1.98 20.96
C VAL A 13 18.29 1.12 20.48
N THR A 14 17.36 0.84 21.37
CA THR A 14 16.08 0.19 21.02
C THR A 14 15.25 1.21 20.24
N ILE A 15 15.08 0.98 18.94
CA ILE A 15 14.21 1.77 18.09
C ILE A 15 12.78 1.29 18.35
N VAL A 16 11.99 2.06 19.09
CA VAL A 16 10.56 1.80 19.25
C VAL A 16 9.87 2.29 17.97
N VAL A 17 9.46 1.36 17.12
CA VAL A 17 8.54 1.64 16.01
C VAL A 17 7.14 1.68 16.60
N ALA A 18 6.62 2.86 16.86
CA ALA A 18 5.20 3.03 17.19
C ALA A 18 4.41 2.91 15.87
N LEU A 19 3.92 1.71 15.58
CA LEU A 19 2.82 1.53 14.63
C LEU A 19 1.57 1.98 15.40
N THR A 20 0.99 3.10 15.03
CA THR A 20 -0.32 3.48 15.55
C THR A 20 -1.34 2.57 14.87
N PHE A 21 -1.64 1.44 15.51
CA PHE A 21 -2.75 0.60 15.08
C PHE A 21 -4.04 1.31 15.48
N ALA A 22 -4.74 1.88 14.52
CA ALA A 22 -6.19 1.93 14.62
C ALA A 22 -6.68 0.49 14.88
N SER A 23 -7.80 0.32 15.59
CA SER A 23 -8.41 -0.99 15.82
C SER A 23 -8.34 -1.84 14.56
N PRO A 24 -8.12 -3.17 14.65
CA PRO A 24 -8.11 -4.01 13.49
C PRO A 24 -9.36 -3.71 12.67
N ALA A 25 -9.19 -3.34 11.42
CA ALA A 25 -10.33 -3.22 10.51
C ALA A 25 -11.07 -4.56 10.61
N ALA A 26 -12.36 -4.54 10.93
CA ALA A 26 -13.18 -5.72 10.83
C ALA A 26 -13.07 -6.24 9.40
N ALA A 27 -13.12 -7.56 9.23
CA ALA A 27 -13.16 -8.18 7.91
C ALA A 27 -14.07 -7.37 6.98
N ALA A 28 -13.52 -6.84 5.89
CA ALA A 28 -14.25 -5.98 4.97
C ALA A 28 -14.88 -6.81 3.86
N SER A 29 -16.13 -6.53 3.54
CA SER A 29 -16.72 -6.95 2.27
C SER A 29 -16.44 -5.84 1.26
N ILE A 30 -15.64 -6.15 0.24
CA ILE A 30 -15.25 -5.21 -0.80
C ILE A 30 -16.02 -5.53 -2.06
N HIS A 31 -16.88 -4.62 -2.47
CA HIS A 31 -17.68 -4.77 -3.67
C HIS A 31 -16.91 -4.35 -4.92
N ILE A 32 -17.04 -5.15 -5.98
CA ILE A 32 -16.39 -4.90 -7.25
C ILE A 32 -17.47 -4.50 -8.25
N THR A 33 -17.52 -3.23 -8.60
CA THR A 33 -18.50 -2.68 -9.55
C THR A 33 -17.82 -2.50 -10.91
N ASN A 34 -18.48 -2.98 -11.96
CA ASN A 34 -17.98 -2.84 -13.32
C ASN A 34 -18.69 -1.70 -14.06
N ASP A 35 -18.03 -0.55 -14.12
CA ASP A 35 -18.46 0.62 -14.88
C ASP A 35 -17.71 0.75 -16.22
N SER A 36 -17.09 -0.36 -16.67
CA SER A 36 -16.29 -0.41 -17.90
C SER A 36 -17.02 -1.16 -19.03
N SER A 37 -16.37 -1.22 -20.19
CA SER A 37 -16.82 -2.06 -21.30
C SER A 37 -16.33 -3.51 -21.22
N MET A 38 -15.55 -3.86 -20.18
CA MET A 38 -15.07 -5.23 -19.96
C MET A 38 -16.27 -6.13 -19.59
N PRO A 39 -16.33 -7.36 -20.09
CA PRO A 39 -17.39 -8.29 -19.67
C PRO A 39 -17.27 -8.68 -18.19
N ASP A 40 -18.37 -8.67 -17.45
CA ASP A 40 -18.41 -9.14 -16.05
C ASP A 40 -17.87 -10.57 -15.89
N ALA A 41 -18.02 -11.40 -16.93
CA ALA A 41 -17.48 -12.75 -16.93
C ALA A 41 -15.95 -12.81 -16.83
N GLU A 42 -15.24 -11.79 -17.33
CA GLU A 42 -13.79 -11.70 -17.24
C GLU A 42 -13.38 -11.38 -15.81
N ILE A 43 -14.08 -10.44 -15.17
CA ILE A 43 -13.85 -10.10 -13.76
C ILE A 43 -14.19 -11.31 -12.87
N ALA A 44 -15.32 -11.94 -13.10
CA ALA A 44 -15.76 -13.12 -12.36
C ALA A 44 -14.78 -14.30 -12.48
N ASP A 45 -14.14 -14.48 -13.65
CA ASP A 45 -13.10 -15.50 -13.85
C ASP A 45 -11.84 -15.18 -13.05
N ALA A 46 -11.44 -13.92 -12.97
CA ALA A 46 -10.22 -13.48 -12.26
C ALA A 46 -10.41 -13.42 -10.73
N LEU A 47 -11.61 -13.13 -10.24
CA LEU A 47 -11.88 -12.83 -8.83
C LEU A 47 -11.38 -13.91 -7.84
N PRO A 48 -11.51 -15.23 -8.10
CA PRO A 48 -10.96 -16.27 -7.23
C PRO A 48 -9.43 -16.25 -7.12
N ALA A 49 -8.72 -15.70 -8.11
CA ALA A 49 -7.28 -15.54 -8.04
C ALA A 49 -6.90 -14.42 -7.08
N PHE A 50 -7.60 -13.27 -7.14
CA PHE A 50 -7.43 -12.17 -6.19
C PHE A 50 -7.80 -12.58 -4.78
N GLN A 51 -8.92 -13.30 -4.57
CA GLN A 51 -9.28 -13.78 -3.24
C GLN A 51 -8.22 -14.72 -2.67
N ARG A 52 -7.68 -15.64 -3.48
CA ARG A 52 -6.57 -16.51 -3.04
C ARG A 52 -5.32 -15.72 -2.69
N ALA A 53 -4.95 -14.73 -3.50
CA ALA A 53 -3.81 -13.87 -3.21
C ALA A 53 -4.02 -13.09 -1.91
N LEU A 54 -5.23 -12.58 -1.68
CA LEU A 54 -5.61 -11.93 -0.44
C LEU A 54 -5.43 -12.87 0.76
N ASP A 55 -6.00 -14.06 0.72
CA ASP A 55 -6.04 -14.99 1.86
C ASP A 55 -4.68 -15.63 2.16
N GLN A 56 -3.93 -16.00 1.12
CA GLN A 56 -2.74 -16.83 1.23
C GLN A 56 -1.43 -16.06 1.19
N ASP A 57 -1.41 -14.89 0.52
CA ASP A 57 -0.20 -14.13 0.28
C ASP A 57 -0.21 -12.83 1.10
N PHE A 58 -1.27 -12.03 1.03
CA PHE A 58 -1.34 -10.70 1.61
C PHE A 58 -1.71 -10.73 3.10
N ALA A 59 -2.84 -11.31 3.47
CA ALA A 59 -3.35 -11.34 4.85
C ALA A 59 -2.42 -12.01 5.88
N PRO A 60 -1.56 -12.99 5.55
CA PRO A 60 -0.53 -13.47 6.46
C PRO A 60 0.49 -12.41 6.86
N ASN A 61 0.75 -11.42 6.00
CA ASN A 61 1.67 -10.31 6.22
C ASN A 61 0.98 -9.08 6.83
N TRP A 62 -0.21 -8.77 6.32
CA TRP A 62 -1.03 -7.63 6.74
C TRP A 62 -2.31 -8.14 7.42
N HIS A 63 -2.25 -8.34 8.72
CA HIS A 63 -3.29 -9.04 9.50
C HIS A 63 -4.65 -8.35 9.50
N GLU A 64 -4.69 -7.06 9.27
CA GLU A 64 -5.91 -6.27 9.12
C GLU A 64 -6.77 -6.69 7.91
N ALA A 65 -6.15 -7.30 6.90
CA ALA A 65 -6.84 -7.81 5.70
C ALA A 65 -7.53 -9.17 5.91
N ARG A 66 -7.33 -9.81 7.07
CA ARG A 66 -7.84 -11.17 7.33
C ARG A 66 -9.36 -11.23 7.33
N GLY A 67 -9.89 -12.20 6.60
CA GLY A 67 -11.34 -12.45 6.52
C GLY A 67 -12.06 -11.48 5.61
N SER A 68 -11.35 -10.60 4.88
CA SER A 68 -11.97 -9.74 3.87
C SER A 68 -12.40 -10.55 2.66
N GLU A 69 -13.54 -10.20 2.09
CA GLU A 69 -14.17 -10.92 0.97
C GLU A 69 -14.37 -9.99 -0.22
N LEU A 70 -14.14 -10.50 -1.42
CA LEU A 70 -14.37 -9.81 -2.68
C LEU A 70 -15.70 -10.24 -3.26
N VAL A 71 -16.60 -9.29 -3.50
CA VAL A 71 -17.97 -9.55 -3.97
C VAL A 71 -18.19 -8.80 -5.28
N LEU A 72 -18.39 -9.54 -6.40
CA LEU A 72 -18.77 -8.91 -7.67
C LEU A 72 -20.23 -8.45 -7.62
N GLY A 73 -20.47 -7.18 -7.91
CA GLY A 73 -21.79 -6.56 -7.94
C GLY A 73 -21.80 -5.18 -7.28
N GLU A 74 -22.95 -4.52 -7.36
CA GLU A 74 -23.14 -3.16 -6.82
C GLU A 74 -22.86 -3.09 -5.33
N ALA A 75 -22.18 -2.03 -4.91
CA ALA A 75 -21.89 -1.76 -3.51
C ALA A 75 -23.14 -1.22 -2.80
N PRO A 76 -23.57 -1.84 -1.68
CA PRO A 76 -24.58 -1.23 -0.82
C PRO A 76 -24.10 0.10 -0.25
N PRO A 77 -25.00 1.02 0.10
CA PRO A 77 -24.61 2.29 0.71
C PRO A 77 -23.69 2.10 1.92
N GLY A 78 -22.52 2.73 1.88
CA GLY A 78 -21.50 2.67 2.93
C GLY A 78 -20.60 1.44 2.89
N ALA A 79 -20.75 0.54 1.94
CA ALA A 79 -19.79 -0.55 1.71
C ALA A 79 -18.52 -0.04 0.99
N TRP A 80 -17.43 -0.73 1.20
CA TRP A 80 -16.19 -0.46 0.44
C TRP A 80 -16.34 -0.97 -0.99
N GLU A 81 -15.80 -0.20 -1.92
CA GLU A 81 -15.98 -0.47 -3.35
C GLU A 81 -14.66 -0.34 -4.11
N ILE A 82 -14.46 -1.25 -5.09
CA ILE A 82 -13.49 -1.06 -6.16
C ILE A 82 -14.25 -0.97 -7.47
N ARG A 83 -14.20 0.19 -8.13
CA ARG A 83 -14.86 0.45 -9.42
C ARG A 83 -13.88 0.21 -10.55
N ILE A 84 -14.25 -0.70 -11.46
CA ILE A 84 -13.50 -0.94 -12.69
C ILE A 84 -14.11 -0.04 -13.78
N VAL A 85 -13.30 0.84 -14.37
CA VAL A 85 -13.72 1.86 -15.34
C VAL A 85 -12.89 1.77 -16.63
N ASN A 86 -13.39 2.27 -17.76
CA ASN A 86 -12.59 2.33 -18.98
C ASN A 86 -11.37 3.24 -18.84
N SER A 87 -11.53 4.39 -18.17
CA SER A 87 -10.45 5.34 -17.92
C SER A 87 -10.72 6.06 -16.61
N PRO A 88 -9.73 6.21 -15.74
CA PRO A 88 -9.89 6.95 -14.50
C PRO A 88 -9.93 8.45 -14.76
N GLU A 89 -10.50 9.20 -13.84
CA GLU A 89 -10.53 10.67 -13.92
C GLU A 89 -9.14 11.30 -13.78
N CYS A 90 -8.18 10.57 -13.24
CA CYS A 90 -6.82 11.05 -13.10
C CYS A 90 -6.02 10.79 -14.38
N LEU A 91 -5.44 11.84 -14.95
CA LEU A 91 -4.71 11.81 -16.24
C LEU A 91 -3.39 11.03 -16.22
N LEU A 92 -2.91 10.61 -15.06
CA LEU A 92 -1.56 10.07 -14.87
C LEU A 92 -1.53 8.86 -13.91
N CYS A 93 -2.63 8.17 -13.71
CA CYS A 93 -2.70 6.96 -12.90
C CYS A 93 -3.58 5.91 -13.57
N SER A 94 -3.22 4.65 -13.43
CA SER A 94 -4.02 3.50 -13.87
C SER A 94 -5.10 3.15 -12.84
N GLY A 95 -4.88 3.52 -11.57
CA GLY A 95 -5.82 3.36 -10.46
C GLY A 95 -5.54 4.34 -9.32
N TYR A 96 -6.42 4.33 -8.34
CA TYR A 96 -6.24 5.02 -7.07
C TYR A 96 -7.28 4.59 -6.04
N HIS A 97 -6.97 4.70 -4.76
CA HIS A 97 -7.97 4.65 -3.70
C HIS A 97 -8.15 6.01 -3.02
N ASP A 98 -9.34 6.24 -2.49
CA ASP A 98 -9.71 7.51 -1.86
C ASP A 98 -10.95 7.32 -0.95
N LEU A 99 -11.53 8.41 -0.47
CA LEU A 99 -12.73 8.45 0.35
C LEU A 99 -13.85 9.21 -0.37
N ASP A 100 -15.02 8.59 -0.48
CA ASP A 100 -16.25 9.30 -0.82
C ASP A 100 -17.13 9.43 0.43
N ASN A 101 -17.37 10.66 0.88
CA ASN A 101 -18.11 10.95 2.12
C ASN A 101 -17.63 10.16 3.34
N GLY A 102 -16.32 9.85 3.39
CA GLY A 102 -15.70 9.07 4.47
C GLY A 102 -15.78 7.56 4.29
N VAL A 103 -16.31 7.07 3.17
CA VAL A 103 -16.34 5.66 2.81
C VAL A 103 -15.16 5.34 1.88
N PRO A 104 -14.33 4.35 2.19
CA PRO A 104 -13.24 3.94 1.32
C PRO A 104 -13.73 3.40 -0.03
N TYR A 105 -13.09 3.85 -1.11
CA TYR A 105 -13.29 3.31 -2.45
C TYR A 105 -11.98 3.31 -3.23
N ALA A 106 -11.92 2.50 -4.28
CA ALA A 106 -10.85 2.55 -5.27
C ALA A 106 -11.42 2.60 -6.70
N VAL A 107 -10.60 3.10 -7.62
CA VAL A 107 -10.89 3.11 -9.07
C VAL A 107 -9.76 2.41 -9.79
N VAL A 108 -10.10 1.54 -10.71
CA VAL A 108 -9.16 0.73 -11.52
C VAL A 108 -9.49 0.92 -12.99
N SER A 109 -8.50 1.31 -13.78
CA SER A 109 -8.63 1.48 -15.23
C SER A 109 -8.45 0.16 -15.97
N THR A 110 -9.19 -0.01 -17.08
CA THR A 110 -8.96 -1.12 -18.03
C THR A 110 -7.98 -0.74 -19.16
N VAL A 111 -7.41 0.47 -19.16
CA VAL A 111 -6.48 0.92 -20.23
C VAL A 111 -5.16 0.17 -20.18
N ASP A 112 -4.64 -0.06 -19.00
CA ASP A 112 -3.40 -0.79 -18.77
C ASP A 112 -3.69 -2.21 -18.27
N ASP A 113 -2.73 -2.88 -17.61
CA ASP A 113 -2.98 -4.16 -16.96
C ASP A 113 -3.89 -3.97 -15.74
N TRP A 114 -5.20 -4.09 -15.96
CA TRP A 114 -6.20 -3.91 -14.91
C TRP A 114 -6.03 -4.88 -13.74
N GLN A 115 -5.48 -6.08 -13.99
CA GLN A 115 -5.29 -7.10 -12.96
C GLN A 115 -4.22 -6.66 -11.96
N VAL A 116 -3.13 -6.10 -12.45
CA VAL A 116 -2.06 -5.55 -11.62
C VAL A 116 -2.58 -4.34 -10.85
N THR A 117 -3.24 -3.40 -11.54
CA THR A 117 -3.83 -2.21 -10.92
C THR A 117 -4.88 -2.57 -9.87
N PHE A 118 -5.75 -3.56 -10.17
CA PHE A 118 -6.76 -4.03 -9.20
C PHE A 118 -6.13 -4.54 -7.91
N SER A 119 -5.15 -5.41 -8.01
CA SER A 119 -4.48 -5.96 -6.84
C SER A 119 -3.64 -4.92 -6.09
N HIS A 120 -3.03 -3.95 -6.80
CA HIS A 120 -2.33 -2.82 -6.20
C HIS A 120 -3.27 -2.01 -5.29
N GLU A 121 -4.37 -1.52 -5.83
CA GLU A 121 -5.34 -0.72 -5.06
C GLU A 121 -6.05 -1.54 -3.96
N LEU A 122 -6.26 -2.85 -4.21
CA LEU A 122 -6.80 -3.75 -3.19
C LEU A 122 -5.88 -3.84 -1.96
N TRP A 123 -4.57 -4.00 -2.16
CA TRP A 123 -3.62 -4.05 -1.06
C TRP A 123 -3.61 -2.76 -0.24
N GLU A 124 -3.69 -1.64 -0.90
CA GLU A 124 -3.61 -0.33 -0.27
C GLU A 124 -4.89 0.05 0.48
N ILE A 125 -6.06 -0.15 -0.12
CA ILE A 125 -7.33 0.12 0.56
C ILE A 125 -7.52 -0.78 1.79
N LEU A 126 -7.02 -2.02 1.77
CA LEU A 126 -7.06 -2.93 2.91
C LEU A 126 -6.18 -2.49 4.07
N VAL A 127 -5.04 -1.89 3.79
CA VAL A 127 -4.09 -1.45 4.83
C VAL A 127 -4.37 -0.03 5.28
N ASN A 128 -4.73 0.86 4.37
CA ASN A 128 -4.88 2.29 4.64
C ASN A 128 -6.19 2.87 4.10
N PRO A 129 -7.34 2.28 4.47
CA PRO A 129 -8.65 2.63 3.89
C PRO A 129 -9.02 4.10 4.06
N TYR A 130 -8.54 4.75 5.12
CA TYR A 130 -8.91 6.14 5.46
C TYR A 130 -7.79 7.15 5.14
N LEU A 131 -6.73 6.76 4.45
CA LEU A 131 -5.58 7.61 4.13
C LEU A 131 -4.98 8.30 5.36
N ASP A 132 -4.97 7.63 6.50
CA ASP A 132 -4.54 8.17 7.78
C ASP A 132 -3.49 7.31 8.49
N ARG A 133 -3.15 6.16 7.94
CA ARG A 133 -2.14 5.27 8.51
C ARG A 133 -0.76 5.60 7.99
N VAL A 134 0.19 5.65 8.93
CA VAL A 134 1.58 6.01 8.65
C VAL A 134 2.56 5.10 9.38
N ALA A 135 3.74 4.94 8.80
CA ALA A 135 4.90 4.39 9.47
C ALA A 135 5.85 5.50 9.88
N ILE A 136 6.21 5.54 11.17
CA ILE A 136 7.21 6.49 11.69
C ILE A 136 8.55 5.76 11.82
N VAL A 137 9.50 6.14 10.99
CA VAL A 137 10.84 5.56 10.97
C VAL A 137 11.84 6.55 11.56
N LYS A 138 12.56 6.12 12.60
CA LYS A 138 13.55 6.94 13.30
C LYS A 138 14.98 6.43 13.02
N PRO A 139 15.58 6.68 11.85
CA PRO A 139 17.02 6.47 11.68
C PRO A 139 17.76 7.49 12.55
N LYS A 140 18.94 7.16 12.98
CA LYS A 140 19.77 7.80 14.04
C LYS A 140 19.65 9.32 14.24
N THR A 141 19.27 10.09 13.23
CA THR A 141 19.28 11.57 13.28
C THR A 141 18.03 12.25 12.73
N LEU A 142 17.14 11.53 12.08
CA LEU A 142 15.98 12.13 11.41
C LEU A 142 14.75 11.23 11.50
N THR A 143 13.66 11.75 12.03
CA THR A 143 12.34 11.08 11.97
C THR A 143 11.76 11.26 10.59
N ARG A 144 11.33 10.17 9.97
CA ARG A 144 10.60 10.17 8.71
C ARG A 144 9.23 9.54 8.91
N VAL A 145 8.23 10.11 8.27
CA VAL A 145 6.86 9.63 8.28
C VAL A 145 6.48 9.23 6.87
N TYR A 146 6.13 7.97 6.69
CA TYR A 146 5.71 7.41 5.41
C TYR A 146 4.24 7.05 5.47
N ALA A 147 3.48 7.32 4.42
CA ALA A 147 2.16 6.76 4.24
C ALA A 147 2.25 5.23 4.13
N LEU A 148 1.26 4.49 4.66
CA LEU A 148 1.22 3.03 4.49
C LEU A 148 0.60 2.67 3.12
N GLU A 149 1.32 3.00 2.05
CA GLU A 149 1.02 2.58 0.69
C GLU A 149 1.86 1.33 0.41
N THR A 150 1.20 0.18 0.28
CA THR A 150 1.91 -1.11 0.36
C THR A 150 2.40 -1.62 -0.98
N ALA A 151 1.84 -1.17 -2.07
CA ALA A 151 2.22 -1.58 -3.41
C ALA A 151 3.13 -0.57 -4.13
N ASP A 152 3.00 0.73 -3.83
CA ASP A 152 3.79 1.80 -4.42
C ASP A 152 5.31 1.58 -4.42
N PRO A 153 5.95 1.11 -3.32
CA PRO A 153 7.40 0.97 -3.29
C PRO A 153 7.95 -0.08 -4.24
N VAL A 154 7.12 -1.04 -4.62
CA VAL A 154 7.49 -2.21 -5.43
C VAL A 154 6.72 -2.25 -6.76
N GLU A 155 6.16 -1.12 -7.16
CA GLU A 155 5.45 -0.97 -8.43
C GLU A 155 6.35 -1.28 -9.63
N GLY A 156 5.75 -1.84 -10.69
CA GLY A 156 6.38 -2.13 -11.97
C GLY A 156 5.96 -3.49 -12.52
N GLU A 157 5.74 -3.56 -13.84
CA GLU A 157 5.31 -4.76 -14.56
C GLU A 157 6.19 -6.00 -14.33
N ARG A 158 7.46 -5.81 -13.94
CA ARG A 158 8.41 -6.89 -13.67
C ARG A 158 8.31 -7.47 -12.25
N PHE A 159 7.52 -6.83 -11.39
CA PHE A 159 7.39 -7.18 -9.99
C PHE A 159 5.99 -7.72 -9.68
N VAL A 160 5.47 -8.51 -10.63
CA VAL A 160 4.19 -9.19 -10.51
C VAL A 160 4.40 -10.69 -10.33
N TYR A 161 3.43 -11.33 -9.69
CA TYR A 161 3.36 -12.79 -9.62
C TYR A 161 2.01 -13.25 -10.17
N VAL A 162 1.78 -14.55 -10.27
CA VAL A 162 0.56 -15.07 -10.88
C VAL A 162 -0.21 -16.00 -9.95
N ARG A 163 -1.53 -15.96 -10.07
CA ARG A 163 -2.47 -16.92 -9.48
C ARG A 163 -3.43 -17.41 -10.55
N PRO A 164 -3.86 -18.69 -10.52
CA PRO A 164 -4.80 -19.18 -11.51
C PRO A 164 -6.20 -18.61 -11.29
N SER A 165 -6.87 -18.19 -12.38
CA SER A 165 -8.30 -17.81 -12.39
C SER A 165 -9.22 -19.01 -12.14
N ALA A 166 -10.53 -18.81 -12.18
CA ALA A 166 -11.51 -19.91 -12.14
C ALA A 166 -11.36 -20.87 -13.32
N SER A 167 -11.06 -20.33 -14.50
CA SER A 167 -10.80 -21.13 -15.71
C SER A 167 -9.38 -21.71 -15.81
N GLY A 168 -8.51 -21.41 -14.84
CA GLY A 168 -7.11 -21.84 -14.81
C GLY A 168 -6.14 -20.92 -15.59
N LYS A 169 -6.61 -19.80 -16.17
CA LYS A 169 -5.73 -18.82 -16.81
C LYS A 169 -4.90 -18.07 -15.78
N PRO A 170 -3.67 -17.65 -16.13
CA PRO A 170 -2.86 -16.83 -15.22
C PRO A 170 -3.51 -15.45 -15.04
N VAL A 171 -3.62 -15.00 -13.77
CA VAL A 171 -3.99 -13.65 -13.38
C VAL A 171 -2.76 -13.01 -12.77
N GLN A 172 -2.41 -11.82 -13.26
CA GLN A 172 -1.27 -11.06 -12.76
C GLN A 172 -1.64 -10.35 -11.46
N ILE A 173 -0.79 -10.48 -10.46
CA ILE A 173 -1.00 -9.91 -9.12
C ILE A 173 0.18 -8.97 -8.81
N SER A 174 -0.11 -7.75 -8.40
CA SER A 174 0.90 -6.78 -7.96
C SER A 174 1.66 -7.29 -6.75
N ASP A 175 2.97 -7.08 -6.73
CA ASP A 175 3.76 -7.26 -5.52
C ASP A 175 3.37 -6.25 -4.44
N PHE A 176 3.79 -6.48 -3.21
CA PHE A 176 3.55 -5.59 -2.09
C PHE A 176 4.68 -5.68 -1.06
N VAL A 177 4.93 -4.57 -0.36
CA VAL A 177 5.88 -4.57 0.75
C VAL A 177 5.25 -5.14 2.01
N THR A 178 6.05 -5.83 2.81
CA THR A 178 5.66 -6.32 4.14
C THR A 178 5.82 -5.21 5.20
N PRO A 179 5.23 -5.35 6.40
CA PRO A 179 5.49 -4.43 7.50
C PRO A 179 6.98 -4.29 7.86
N ALA A 180 7.81 -5.28 7.52
CA ALA A 180 9.26 -5.25 7.72
C ALA A 180 9.95 -4.20 6.84
N TRP A 181 9.39 -3.88 5.66
CA TRP A 181 9.93 -2.88 4.77
C TRP A 181 10.01 -1.49 5.42
N PHE A 182 8.99 -1.14 6.21
CA PHE A 182 8.92 0.13 6.94
C PHE A 182 9.83 0.19 8.17
N ARG A 183 10.50 -0.90 8.53
CA ARG A 183 11.42 -0.97 9.67
C ARG A 183 12.86 -0.97 9.18
N GLY A 184 13.57 0.12 9.36
CA GLY A 184 14.91 0.34 8.83
C GLY A 184 16.02 -0.63 9.33
N ASP A 185 15.72 -1.47 10.32
CA ASP A 185 16.63 -2.44 10.93
C ASP A 185 16.12 -3.91 10.84
N SER A 186 15.08 -4.15 10.03
CA SER A 186 14.48 -5.47 9.87
C SER A 186 15.34 -6.41 9.00
N LEU A 187 15.15 -7.72 9.21
CA LEU A 187 15.84 -8.77 8.45
C LEU A 187 15.07 -9.25 7.20
N GLY A 188 13.92 -8.64 6.88
CA GLY A 188 13.08 -9.09 5.79
C GLY A 188 12.26 -10.37 6.10
N PRO A 189 11.52 -10.91 5.13
CA PRO A 189 11.37 -10.38 3.78
C PRO A 189 10.74 -8.97 3.79
N TRP A 190 11.13 -8.10 2.85
CA TRP A 190 10.65 -6.73 2.79
C TRP A 190 9.53 -6.54 1.78
N ASP A 191 9.41 -7.41 0.80
CA ASP A 191 8.33 -7.54 -0.15
C ASP A 191 7.97 -9.01 -0.34
N PHE A 192 6.82 -9.29 -0.93
CA PHE A 192 6.34 -10.66 -1.09
C PHE A 192 7.17 -11.43 -2.11
N SER A 193 7.52 -10.82 -3.24
CA SER A 193 8.31 -11.47 -4.30
C SER A 193 9.81 -11.58 -3.99
N GLY A 194 10.31 -10.92 -2.93
CA GLY A 194 11.73 -10.91 -2.57
C GLY A 194 12.60 -10.11 -3.55
N ALA A 195 12.03 -9.16 -4.27
CA ALA A 195 12.74 -8.29 -5.22
C ALA A 195 13.59 -7.25 -4.49
N THR A 196 13.11 -6.70 -3.37
CA THR A 196 13.88 -5.76 -2.54
C THR A 196 14.98 -6.47 -1.74
N LYS A 197 16.10 -5.79 -1.54
CA LYS A 197 17.29 -6.33 -0.87
C LYS A 197 17.60 -5.66 0.48
N ARG A 198 16.80 -4.67 0.86
CA ARG A 198 16.91 -3.94 2.13
C ARG A 198 15.60 -3.20 2.42
N PRO A 199 15.35 -2.83 3.69
CA PRO A 199 14.20 -2.01 4.03
C PRO A 199 14.25 -0.65 3.33
N LEU A 200 13.10 -0.06 3.10
CA LEU A 200 12.92 1.26 2.46
C LEU A 200 13.54 1.37 1.04
N GLN A 201 13.75 0.24 0.37
CA GLN A 201 14.21 0.23 -1.02
C GLN A 201 13.00 0.38 -1.94
N LEU A 202 13.08 1.36 -2.85
CA LEU A 202 12.15 1.48 -3.97
C LEU A 202 12.68 0.65 -5.15
N LEU A 203 11.81 -0.06 -5.83
CA LEU A 203 12.09 -0.69 -7.12
C LEU A 203 12.02 0.35 -8.25
N GLU A 204 12.33 -0.03 -9.50
CA GLU A 204 12.61 0.92 -10.59
C GLU A 204 11.48 1.92 -10.88
N ASP A 205 10.22 1.45 -10.86
CA ASP A 205 9.05 2.30 -11.07
C ASP A 205 8.37 2.70 -9.75
N GLY A 206 8.90 2.20 -8.63
CA GLY A 206 8.35 2.43 -7.31
C GLY A 206 8.55 3.85 -6.80
N TYR A 207 7.60 4.28 -6.00
CA TYR A 207 7.64 5.53 -5.25
C TYR A 207 7.11 5.33 -3.83
N GLN A 208 7.22 6.34 -2.98
CA GLN A 208 6.72 6.30 -1.62
C GLN A 208 6.28 7.69 -1.19
N ILE A 209 5.07 7.79 -0.68
CA ILE A 209 4.54 9.03 -0.11
C ILE A 209 5.11 9.24 1.29
N TRP A 210 5.65 10.41 1.57
CA TRP A 210 6.25 10.77 2.84
C TRP A 210 5.96 12.20 3.25
N LEU A 211 5.95 12.47 4.55
CA LEU A 211 5.76 13.80 5.09
C LEU A 211 7.08 14.58 5.06
N HIS A 212 7.12 15.67 4.30
CA HIS A 212 8.28 16.53 4.15
C HIS A 212 7.89 18.00 4.31
N ASN A 213 8.52 18.71 5.25
CA ASN A 213 8.25 20.12 5.54
C ASN A 213 6.76 20.44 5.78
N GLY A 214 6.03 19.54 6.45
CA GLY A 214 4.61 19.72 6.78
C GLY A 214 3.63 19.48 5.62
N ALA A 215 4.09 18.90 4.51
CA ALA A 215 3.26 18.50 3.38
C ALA A 215 3.64 17.08 2.92
N TRP A 216 2.68 16.38 2.32
CA TRP A 216 2.96 15.11 1.65
C TRP A 216 3.70 15.34 0.34
N ASP A 217 4.79 14.63 0.15
CA ASP A 217 5.64 14.63 -1.04
C ASP A 217 5.93 13.18 -1.45
N ALA A 218 6.50 12.95 -2.63
CA ALA A 218 6.86 11.63 -3.12
C ALA A 218 8.38 11.46 -3.24
N LEU A 219 8.87 10.36 -2.68
CA LEU A 219 10.15 9.77 -3.05
C LEU A 219 9.91 8.85 -4.24
N TYR A 220 10.79 8.83 -5.22
CA TYR A 220 10.66 7.99 -6.42
C TYR A 220 12.01 7.45 -6.85
N ALA A 221 12.02 6.22 -7.37
CA ALA A 221 13.25 5.57 -7.81
C ALA A 221 13.70 6.07 -9.18
N SER A 222 12.77 6.44 -10.06
CA SER A 222 13.05 6.86 -11.43
C SER A 222 12.28 8.12 -11.83
N LYS A 223 12.58 8.65 -13.05
CA LYS A 223 11.82 9.77 -13.60
C LYS A 223 10.40 9.37 -14.01
N GLY A 224 10.17 8.10 -14.37
CA GLY A 224 8.86 7.55 -14.70
C GLY A 224 7.90 7.60 -13.50
N ALA A 225 8.31 7.05 -12.38
CA ALA A 225 7.58 7.03 -11.11
C ALA A 225 7.23 8.44 -10.55
N LYS A 226 7.94 9.48 -11.01
CA LYS A 226 7.79 10.85 -10.47
C LYS A 226 6.41 11.45 -10.71
N ALA A 227 5.81 11.21 -11.87
CA ALA A 227 4.54 11.86 -12.23
C ALA A 227 3.41 11.30 -11.38
N GLU A 228 3.36 9.99 -11.24
CA GLU A 228 2.38 9.24 -10.45
C GLU A 228 2.52 9.51 -8.96
N GLY A 229 3.70 9.35 -8.39
CA GLY A 229 3.96 9.67 -7.00
C GLY A 229 3.57 11.12 -6.64
N ARG A 230 3.79 12.09 -7.53
CA ARG A 230 3.35 13.47 -7.31
C ARG A 230 1.82 13.63 -7.39
N ALA A 231 1.15 12.88 -8.26
CA ALA A 231 -0.31 12.89 -8.32
C ALA A 231 -0.90 12.34 -7.02
N LYS A 232 -0.37 11.22 -6.53
CA LYS A 232 -0.76 10.61 -5.26
C LYS A 232 -0.45 11.51 -4.07
N ALA A 233 0.73 12.13 -3.99
CA ALA A 233 1.07 13.10 -2.93
C ALA A 233 0.11 14.30 -2.90
N ARG A 234 -0.34 14.80 -4.06
CA ARG A 234 -1.36 15.85 -4.12
C ARG A 234 -2.69 15.39 -3.54
N ARG A 235 -3.11 14.16 -3.82
CA ARG A 235 -4.33 13.56 -3.26
C ARG A 235 -4.23 13.46 -1.74
N TRP A 236 -3.14 12.95 -1.21
CA TRP A 236 -2.88 12.90 0.22
C TRP A 236 -2.93 14.28 0.90
N ASN A 237 -2.49 15.34 0.23
CA ASN A 237 -2.58 16.70 0.76
C ASN A 237 -4.02 17.24 0.85
N LEU A 238 -5.00 16.66 0.17
CA LEU A 238 -6.40 17.00 0.32
C LEU A 238 -6.97 16.49 1.66
N HIS A 239 -6.41 15.42 2.22
CA HIS A 239 -6.78 14.83 3.50
C HIS A 239 -6.02 15.47 4.68
N ARG A 240 -6.13 16.80 4.83
CA ARG A 240 -5.36 17.62 5.81
C ARG A 240 -5.48 17.17 7.26
N ARG A 241 -6.53 16.45 7.66
CA ARG A 241 -6.74 15.97 9.03
C ARG A 241 -5.61 15.03 9.47
N THR A 242 -5.06 14.23 8.57
CA THR A 242 -3.96 13.31 8.82
C THR A 242 -2.69 14.04 9.28
N ILE A 243 -2.35 15.17 8.65
CA ILE A 243 -1.15 15.96 9.00
C ILE A 243 -1.24 16.52 10.43
N ALA A 244 -2.40 17.05 10.81
CA ALA A 244 -2.61 17.61 12.15
C ALA A 244 -2.48 16.54 13.25
N HIS A 245 -3.00 15.34 12.99
CA HIS A 245 -2.93 14.19 13.92
C HIS A 245 -1.49 13.71 14.12
N ILE A 246 -0.73 13.57 13.03
CA ILE A 246 0.67 13.15 13.05
C ILE A 246 1.54 14.20 13.74
N SER A 247 1.33 15.49 13.47
CA SER A 247 2.10 16.58 14.08
C SER A 247 1.92 16.60 15.61
N GLY A 248 0.72 16.32 16.11
CA GLY A 248 0.48 16.16 17.54
C GLY A 248 1.23 14.97 18.15
N ALA A 249 1.27 13.84 17.45
CA ALA A 249 1.96 12.63 17.90
C ALA A 249 3.50 12.72 17.86
N LEU A 250 4.06 13.62 17.05
CA LEU A 250 5.51 13.85 16.95
C LEU A 250 6.02 14.89 17.95
N ALA A 251 5.12 15.70 18.53
CA ALA A 251 5.44 16.76 19.47
C ALA A 251 5.42 16.31 20.95
N GLY A 252 4.89 15.13 21.26
CA GLY A 252 4.88 14.50 22.59
C GLY A 252 5.92 13.40 22.68
#